data_4a78e51d0d3c786e98dc7449b131d033
#
_entry.id   4a78e51d0d3c786e98dc7449b131d033
#
_cell.length_a   1.000
_cell.length_b   1.000
_cell.length_c   1.000
_cell.angle_alpha   90.00
_cell.angle_beta   90.00
_cell.angle_gamma   90.00
#
_symmetry.space_group_name_H-M   'P 1'
#
loop_
_entity.id
_entity.type
_entity.pdbx_description
1 polymer ?
#
loop_
_entity_poly.entity_id
_entity_poly.type
_entity_poly.pdbx_seq_one_letter_code
_entity_poly.pdbx_strand_id
1 'polypeptide(L)'
;MVEVRKTGKVTEKYYRAKAGAFLLQQMVLPKTKKSALMISSSNDLALETIAHHLEKHFHLLNFPVGSLDGLVNLRQELCQFSGSHILDEDGQYNASTVRHLFPDCAVELVTLAYRTQGLLVRPGNPKSIKRIQDMARNGVRFANREAGSGTRLWFDAELKRLKMDAKQIRGYDQISKTHSESASMIEAGQADVTLGIQAAAHQHHLDFIPLFEERYDLVLPRENEEFISPLLDYLQTAAFRNELNSLTGYNSTHSGEQIFL
;
A
#
# COMPACT_ATOMS: atom_id res chain seq x y z
N MET A 1 15.29 31.80 3.72
CA MET A 1 16.26 32.72 3.08
C MET A 1 17.45 31.87 2.77
N VAL A 2 17.95 31.97 1.55
CA VAL A 2 19.15 31.26 1.10
C VAL A 2 20.27 32.31 1.08
N GLU A 3 21.35 32.07 1.79
CA GLU A 3 22.56 32.85 1.69
C GLU A 3 23.48 32.16 0.67
N VAL A 4 24.01 32.93 -0.27
CA VAL A 4 24.94 32.42 -1.29
C VAL A 4 26.30 33.04 -1.04
N ARG A 5 27.32 32.23 -0.74
CA ARG A 5 28.72 32.69 -0.62
C ARG A 5 29.53 32.18 -1.81
N LYS A 6 30.32 33.07 -2.38
CA LYS A 6 31.29 32.72 -3.41
C LYS A 6 32.70 32.74 -2.82
N THR A 7 33.39 31.60 -2.87
CA THR A 7 34.77 31.50 -2.44
C THR A 7 35.55 30.95 -3.62
N GLY A 8 36.19 31.89 -4.40
CA GLY A 8 36.87 31.56 -5.62
C GLY A 8 35.93 31.05 -6.73
N LYS A 9 36.15 29.84 -7.23
CA LYS A 9 35.30 29.18 -8.27
C LYS A 9 34.13 28.39 -7.68
N VAL A 10 34.02 28.30 -6.36
CA VAL A 10 33.00 27.54 -5.69
C VAL A 10 31.86 28.46 -5.24
N THR A 11 30.61 28.07 -5.52
CA THR A 11 29.41 28.74 -5.04
C THR A 11 28.74 27.86 -4.00
N GLU A 12 28.73 28.31 -2.75
CA GLU A 12 28.09 27.62 -1.65
C GLU A 12 26.71 28.27 -1.37
N LYS A 13 25.68 27.42 -1.23
CA LYS A 13 24.33 27.85 -0.90
C LYS A 13 24.00 27.40 0.53
N TYR A 14 23.70 28.36 1.38
CA TYR A 14 23.28 28.10 2.75
C TYR A 14 21.77 28.19 2.89
N TYR A 15 21.16 27.17 3.48
CA TYR A 15 19.73 27.09 3.72
C TYR A 15 19.47 27.18 5.23
N ARG A 16 18.55 28.02 5.63
CA ARG A 16 18.10 28.11 7.02
C ARG A 16 16.78 27.37 7.17
N ALA A 17 16.77 26.42 8.09
CA ALA A 17 15.57 25.74 8.50
C ALA A 17 14.52 26.70 9.05
N LYS A 18 13.27 26.59 8.62
CA LYS A 18 12.11 27.25 9.24
C LYS A 18 11.42 26.34 10.26
N ALA A 19 11.73 25.05 10.28
CA ALA A 19 11.15 24.10 11.22
C ALA A 19 11.99 23.99 12.49
N GLY A 20 11.34 23.75 13.63
CA GLY A 20 11.99 23.57 14.93
C GLY A 20 12.70 22.21 15.07
N ALA A 21 12.45 21.26 14.18
CA ALA A 21 13.12 19.95 14.12
C ALA A 21 13.13 19.40 12.69
N PHE A 22 14.14 18.59 12.36
CA PHE A 22 14.23 17.79 11.15
C PHE A 22 14.40 16.33 11.55
N LEU A 23 13.58 15.46 10.97
CA LEU A 23 13.83 14.02 10.98
C LEU A 23 14.59 13.66 9.70
N LEU A 24 15.83 13.21 9.84
CA LEU A 24 16.59 12.64 8.74
C LEU A 24 16.45 11.12 8.80
N GLN A 25 15.74 10.53 7.86
CA GLN A 25 15.82 9.10 7.59
C GLN A 25 16.98 8.86 6.63
N GLN A 26 18.04 8.24 7.13
CA GLN A 26 19.16 7.83 6.30
C GLN A 26 19.10 6.33 6.06
N MET A 27 19.23 5.94 4.80
CA MET A 27 19.41 4.55 4.42
C MET A 27 20.87 4.36 4.01
N VAL A 28 21.57 3.44 4.66
CA VAL A 28 22.93 3.06 4.31
C VAL A 28 22.83 1.81 3.43
N LEU A 29 23.07 1.98 2.15
CA LEU A 29 23.14 0.85 1.22
C LEU A 29 24.51 0.17 1.33
N PRO A 30 24.56 -1.16 1.18
CA PRO A 30 25.83 -1.87 1.05
C PRO A 30 26.64 -1.28 -0.13
N LYS A 31 27.96 -1.27 -0.02
CA LYS A 31 28.85 -0.90 -1.15
C LYS A 31 28.73 -1.95 -2.26
N THR A 32 27.70 -1.85 -3.08
CA THR A 32 27.47 -2.73 -4.23
C THR A 32 27.43 -1.90 -5.50
N LYS A 33 27.64 -2.57 -6.66
CA LYS A 33 27.44 -1.95 -7.97
C LYS A 33 25.96 -1.90 -8.40
N LYS A 34 25.05 -2.44 -7.55
CA LYS A 34 23.63 -2.52 -7.87
C LYS A 34 22.94 -1.20 -7.55
N SER A 35 22.09 -0.77 -8.46
CA SER A 35 21.20 0.38 -8.25
C SER A 35 20.12 0.06 -7.21
N ALA A 36 19.64 1.08 -6.51
CA ALA A 36 18.46 0.99 -5.66
C ALA A 36 17.24 1.44 -6.45
N LEU A 37 16.17 0.65 -6.40
CA LEU A 37 14.84 1.04 -6.85
C LEU A 37 13.97 1.31 -5.64
N MET A 38 13.32 2.45 -5.64
CA MET A 38 12.45 2.89 -4.55
C MET A 38 11.00 2.75 -4.97
N ILE A 39 10.23 2.05 -4.15
CA ILE A 39 8.78 1.98 -4.25
C ILE A 39 8.14 2.65 -3.03
N SER A 40 7.05 3.35 -3.23
CA SER A 40 6.23 3.90 -2.16
C SER A 40 4.86 3.22 -2.18
N SER A 41 4.63 2.31 -1.23
CA SER A 41 3.42 1.48 -1.25
C SER A 41 3.12 0.90 0.14
N SER A 42 1.94 0.33 0.32
CA SER A 42 1.67 -0.49 1.51
C SER A 42 2.59 -1.72 1.55
N ASN A 43 2.89 -2.21 2.74
CA ASN A 43 3.58 -3.49 2.88
C ASN A 43 2.70 -4.60 2.30
N ASP A 44 3.27 -5.34 1.34
CA ASP A 44 2.59 -6.40 0.64
C ASP A 44 3.52 -7.59 0.40
N LEU A 45 3.02 -8.81 0.62
CA LEU A 45 3.81 -10.04 0.49
C LEU A 45 4.28 -10.29 -0.94
N ALA A 46 3.50 -9.89 -1.95
CA ALA A 46 3.92 -10.01 -3.34
C ALA A 46 5.12 -9.09 -3.64
N LEU A 47 5.21 -7.92 -3.00
CA LEU A 47 6.37 -7.04 -3.13
C LEU A 47 7.62 -7.63 -2.46
N GLU A 48 7.47 -8.35 -1.36
CA GLU A 48 8.58 -9.07 -0.70
C GLU A 48 9.12 -10.18 -1.63
N THR A 49 8.22 -10.95 -2.26
CA THR A 49 8.57 -11.96 -3.27
C THR A 49 9.34 -11.34 -4.45
N ILE A 50 8.85 -10.22 -4.97
CA ILE A 50 9.50 -9.45 -6.05
C ILE A 50 10.89 -8.98 -5.61
N ALA A 51 10.99 -8.39 -4.42
CA ALA A 51 12.24 -7.87 -3.90
C ALA A 51 13.32 -8.96 -3.83
N HIS A 52 12.94 -10.14 -3.35
CA HIS A 52 13.85 -11.29 -3.27
C HIS A 52 14.32 -11.76 -4.66
N HIS A 53 13.41 -11.85 -5.63
CA HIS A 53 13.76 -12.25 -7.00
C HIS A 53 14.69 -11.26 -7.69
N LEU A 54 14.40 -9.96 -7.51
CA LEU A 54 15.12 -8.88 -8.18
C LEU A 54 16.44 -8.50 -7.48
N GLU A 55 16.75 -9.10 -6.34
CA GLU A 55 17.98 -8.83 -5.59
C GLU A 55 19.26 -9.01 -6.44
N LYS A 56 19.21 -9.83 -7.50
CA LYS A 56 20.32 -9.99 -8.44
C LYS A 56 20.58 -8.74 -9.29
N HIS A 57 19.56 -7.95 -9.59
CA HIS A 57 19.60 -6.81 -10.48
C HIS A 57 19.74 -5.50 -9.71
N PHE A 58 18.91 -5.29 -8.68
CA PHE A 58 18.89 -4.08 -7.88
C PHE A 58 18.36 -4.36 -6.47
N HIS A 59 18.50 -3.38 -5.58
CA HIS A 59 17.88 -3.41 -4.27
C HIS A 59 16.53 -2.71 -4.33
N LEU A 60 15.45 -3.46 -4.13
CA LEU A 60 14.10 -2.88 -4.02
C LEU A 60 13.89 -2.37 -2.59
N LEU A 61 13.63 -1.08 -2.45
CA LEU A 61 13.42 -0.39 -1.19
C LEU A 61 11.97 0.09 -1.12
N ASN A 62 11.20 -0.47 -0.21
CA ASN A 62 9.81 -0.05 -0.02
C ASN A 62 9.70 0.98 1.11
N PHE A 63 9.08 2.14 0.83
CA PHE A 63 8.62 3.10 1.82
C PHE A 63 7.15 2.81 2.11
N PRO A 64 6.83 2.19 3.26
CA PRO A 64 5.47 1.79 3.57
C PRO A 64 4.59 3.00 3.87
N VAL A 65 3.62 3.24 2.99
CA VAL A 65 2.61 4.31 3.07
C VAL A 65 1.28 3.83 2.49
N GLY A 66 0.21 4.59 2.69
CA GLY A 66 -1.08 4.33 2.02
C GLY A 66 -1.02 4.59 0.50
N SER A 67 -1.99 4.04 -0.24
CA SER A 67 -2.02 4.14 -1.72
C SER A 67 -1.99 5.58 -2.21
N LEU A 68 -2.75 6.49 -1.59
CA LEU A 68 -2.78 7.89 -2.00
C LEU A 68 -1.45 8.58 -1.76
N ASP A 69 -0.85 8.39 -0.58
CA ASP A 69 0.46 8.97 -0.25
C ASP A 69 1.55 8.41 -1.16
N GLY A 70 1.45 7.11 -1.53
CA GLY A 70 2.35 6.48 -2.49
C GLY A 70 2.29 7.14 -3.86
N LEU A 71 1.09 7.45 -4.37
CA LEU A 71 0.90 8.18 -5.62
C LEU A 71 1.42 9.61 -5.54
N VAL A 72 1.23 10.30 -4.41
CA VAL A 72 1.78 11.65 -4.18
C VAL A 72 3.30 11.61 -4.16
N ASN A 73 3.92 10.63 -3.49
CA ASN A 73 5.36 10.45 -3.48
C ASN A 73 5.91 10.18 -4.90
N LEU A 74 5.19 9.37 -5.69
CA LEU A 74 5.54 9.12 -7.08
C LEU A 74 5.48 10.40 -7.92
N ARG A 75 4.43 11.19 -7.78
CA ARG A 75 4.27 12.49 -8.45
C ARG A 75 5.38 13.49 -8.08
N GLN A 76 5.91 13.40 -6.88
CA GLN A 76 7.03 14.21 -6.38
C GLN A 76 8.41 13.61 -6.70
N GLU A 77 8.47 12.55 -7.51
CA GLU A 77 9.71 11.86 -7.90
C GLU A 77 10.53 11.32 -6.71
N LEU A 78 9.86 11.04 -5.58
CA LEU A 78 10.49 10.45 -4.39
C LEU A 78 10.67 8.94 -4.49
N CYS A 79 10.05 8.31 -5.49
CA CYS A 79 10.18 6.90 -5.82
C CYS A 79 10.02 6.69 -7.33
N GLN A 80 10.45 5.54 -7.85
CA GLN A 80 10.37 5.22 -9.27
C GLN A 80 9.01 4.62 -9.66
N PHE A 81 8.32 3.99 -8.71
CA PHE A 81 6.97 3.45 -8.91
C PHE A 81 6.24 3.34 -7.58
N SER A 82 4.92 3.18 -7.64
CA SER A 82 4.06 3.09 -6.46
C SER A 82 3.12 1.90 -6.55
N GLY A 83 2.73 1.35 -5.41
CA GLY A 83 1.66 0.36 -5.33
C GLY A 83 0.34 1.02 -4.91
N SER A 84 -0.74 0.72 -5.63
CA SER A 84 -2.06 1.32 -5.37
C SER A 84 -3.21 0.32 -5.50
N HIS A 85 -4.25 0.51 -4.67
CA HIS A 85 -5.50 -0.26 -4.72
C HIS A 85 -6.70 0.63 -4.34
N ILE A 86 -6.76 1.82 -4.93
CA ILE A 86 -7.86 2.78 -4.70
C ILE A 86 -9.03 2.39 -5.60
N LEU A 87 -10.18 2.11 -5.00
CA LEU A 87 -11.42 1.94 -5.73
C LEU A 87 -11.96 3.32 -6.12
N ASP A 88 -12.03 3.58 -7.41
CA ASP A 88 -12.56 4.82 -7.98
C ASP A 88 -14.10 4.84 -7.93
N GLU A 89 -14.70 6.02 -8.09
CA GLU A 89 -16.17 6.20 -8.03
C GLU A 89 -16.93 5.43 -9.12
N ASP A 90 -16.26 5.12 -10.25
CA ASP A 90 -16.80 4.33 -11.35
C ASP A 90 -16.73 2.81 -11.11
N GLY A 91 -16.23 2.37 -9.95
CA GLY A 91 -16.06 0.97 -9.61
C GLY A 91 -14.82 0.31 -10.22
N GLN A 92 -13.96 1.08 -10.87
CA GLN A 92 -12.66 0.62 -11.35
C GLN A 92 -11.57 0.90 -10.31
N TYR A 93 -10.43 0.23 -10.43
CA TYR A 93 -9.30 0.48 -9.55
C TYR A 93 -8.28 1.42 -10.19
N ASN A 94 -7.85 2.44 -9.45
CA ASN A 94 -6.69 3.30 -9.68
C ASN A 94 -6.77 4.24 -10.89
N ALA A 95 -7.42 3.87 -11.99
CA ALA A 95 -7.30 4.56 -13.28
C ALA A 95 -7.75 6.03 -13.25
N SER A 96 -8.88 6.34 -12.62
CA SER A 96 -9.40 7.69 -12.51
C SER A 96 -8.52 8.55 -11.61
N THR A 97 -8.15 8.01 -10.43
CA THR A 97 -7.28 8.68 -9.48
C THR A 97 -5.90 8.97 -10.09
N VAL A 98 -5.31 8.01 -10.81
CA VAL A 98 -4.00 8.19 -11.46
C VAL A 98 -4.07 9.23 -12.57
N ARG A 99 -5.08 9.20 -13.46
CA ARG A 99 -5.25 10.25 -14.48
C ARG A 99 -5.37 11.65 -13.87
N HIS A 100 -6.06 11.76 -12.73
CA HIS A 100 -6.21 13.04 -12.05
C HIS A 100 -4.88 13.56 -11.47
N LEU A 101 -4.07 12.67 -10.90
CA LEU A 101 -2.79 13.04 -10.28
C LEU A 101 -1.66 13.24 -11.30
N PHE A 102 -1.75 12.62 -12.48
CA PHE A 102 -0.71 12.63 -13.51
C PHE A 102 -1.25 13.12 -14.86
N PRO A 103 -1.87 14.33 -14.94
CA PRO A 103 -2.50 14.80 -16.17
C PRO A 103 -1.52 15.14 -17.30
N ASP A 104 -0.25 15.29 -16.96
CA ASP A 104 0.87 15.72 -17.83
C ASP A 104 1.92 14.63 -18.05
N CYS A 105 1.69 13.43 -17.53
CA CYS A 105 2.64 12.30 -17.62
C CYS A 105 1.94 11.08 -18.19
N ALA A 106 2.62 10.35 -19.08
CA ALA A 106 2.20 9.02 -19.49
C ALA A 106 2.51 8.03 -18.37
N VAL A 107 1.50 7.37 -17.85
CA VAL A 107 1.60 6.42 -16.74
C VAL A 107 1.00 5.09 -17.16
N GLU A 108 1.57 4.02 -16.66
CA GLU A 108 1.10 2.67 -16.84
C GLU A 108 0.66 2.07 -15.51
N LEU A 109 -0.46 1.38 -15.51
CA LEU A 109 -0.88 0.49 -14.43
C LEU A 109 -0.53 -0.93 -14.82
N VAL A 110 0.21 -1.63 -13.97
CA VAL A 110 0.50 -3.06 -14.13
C VAL A 110 -0.13 -3.81 -12.97
N THR A 111 -1.09 -4.68 -13.29
CA THR A 111 -1.75 -5.47 -12.24
C THR A 111 -0.74 -6.39 -11.57
N LEU A 112 -0.53 -6.20 -10.29
CA LEU A 112 0.32 -7.07 -9.48
C LEU A 112 -0.45 -8.32 -9.06
N ALA A 113 -1.62 -8.14 -8.44
CA ALA A 113 -2.45 -9.22 -7.93
C ALA A 113 -3.90 -8.77 -7.69
N TYR A 114 -4.81 -9.74 -7.65
CA TYR A 114 -6.06 -9.58 -6.92
C TYR A 114 -5.88 -10.14 -5.51
N ARG A 115 -6.44 -9.47 -4.50
CA ARG A 115 -6.31 -9.86 -3.10
C ARG A 115 -7.68 -9.88 -2.43
N THR A 116 -7.95 -10.90 -1.62
CA THR A 116 -9.18 -10.96 -0.86
C THR A 116 -9.09 -10.08 0.39
N GLN A 117 -9.98 -9.11 0.48
CA GLN A 117 -10.19 -8.24 1.65
C GLN A 117 -11.37 -8.73 2.48
N GLY A 118 -11.28 -8.56 3.79
CA GLY A 118 -12.34 -8.99 4.71
C GLY A 118 -12.15 -8.52 6.13
N LEU A 119 -12.98 -9.06 7.01
CA LEU A 119 -12.92 -8.80 8.44
C LEU A 119 -12.00 -9.83 9.09
N LEU A 120 -11.04 -9.34 9.85
CA LEU A 120 -10.17 -10.14 10.69
C LEU A 120 -10.70 -10.10 12.11
N VAL A 121 -10.93 -11.27 12.70
CA VAL A 121 -11.47 -11.42 14.07
C VAL A 121 -10.69 -12.49 14.81
N ARG A 122 -10.75 -12.48 16.13
CA ARG A 122 -10.11 -13.54 16.94
C ARG A 122 -10.68 -14.93 16.62
N PRO A 123 -9.89 -15.98 16.77
CA PRO A 123 -10.32 -17.36 16.56
C PRO A 123 -11.64 -17.67 17.30
N GLY A 124 -12.55 -18.36 16.62
CA GLY A 124 -13.90 -18.66 17.11
C GLY A 124 -14.87 -17.49 17.05
N ASN A 125 -14.43 -16.33 16.54
CA ASN A 125 -15.26 -15.13 16.37
C ASN A 125 -16.18 -14.83 17.58
N PRO A 126 -15.62 -14.58 18.78
CA PRO A 126 -16.39 -14.51 20.02
C PRO A 126 -17.44 -13.38 20.06
N LYS A 127 -17.34 -12.42 19.15
CA LYS A 127 -18.31 -11.33 18.98
C LYS A 127 -19.33 -11.61 17.90
N SER A 128 -19.28 -12.77 17.23
CA SER A 128 -20.17 -13.17 16.13
C SER A 128 -20.33 -12.07 15.07
N ILE A 129 -19.19 -11.49 14.64
CA ILE A 129 -19.11 -10.43 13.62
C ILE A 129 -19.19 -11.11 12.26
N LYS A 130 -20.09 -10.65 11.38
CA LYS A 130 -20.30 -11.23 10.04
C LYS A 130 -20.27 -10.19 8.92
N ARG A 131 -20.50 -8.92 9.24
CA ARG A 131 -20.63 -7.83 8.26
C ARG A 131 -20.24 -6.49 8.89
N ILE A 132 -20.08 -5.48 8.07
CA ILE A 132 -19.66 -4.13 8.47
C ILE A 132 -20.59 -3.54 9.55
N GLN A 133 -21.91 -3.75 9.43
CA GLN A 133 -22.88 -3.20 10.38
C GLN A 133 -22.66 -3.72 11.82
N ASP A 134 -22.06 -4.89 11.96
CA ASP A 134 -21.79 -5.47 13.28
C ASP A 134 -20.74 -4.68 14.08
N MET A 135 -19.94 -3.84 13.40
CA MET A 135 -18.95 -2.97 14.04
C MET A 135 -19.57 -1.87 14.90
N ALA A 136 -20.81 -1.46 14.59
CA ALA A 136 -21.55 -0.46 15.38
C ALA A 136 -22.24 -1.05 16.62
N ARG A 137 -22.18 -2.37 16.83
CA ARG A 137 -22.79 -3.00 18.02
C ARG A 137 -22.05 -2.59 19.29
N ASN A 138 -22.81 -2.40 20.37
CA ASN A 138 -22.23 -2.09 21.67
C ASN A 138 -21.24 -3.18 22.10
N GLY A 139 -20.08 -2.78 22.59
CA GLY A 139 -19.02 -3.68 23.05
C GLY A 139 -18.14 -4.28 21.96
N VAL A 140 -18.30 -3.89 20.68
CA VAL A 140 -17.35 -4.19 19.60
C VAL A 140 -16.35 -3.04 19.46
N ARG A 141 -15.07 -3.37 19.39
CA ARG A 141 -13.95 -2.42 19.17
C ARG A 141 -13.35 -2.70 17.81
N PHE A 142 -13.25 -1.66 17.02
CA PHE A 142 -12.65 -1.70 15.69
C PHE A 142 -11.22 -1.12 15.72
N ALA A 143 -10.30 -1.71 14.97
CA ALA A 143 -9.03 -1.11 14.61
C ALA A 143 -9.06 -0.72 13.13
N ASN A 144 -8.82 0.55 12.85
CA ASN A 144 -8.92 1.12 11.50
C ASN A 144 -7.55 1.26 10.85
N ARG A 145 -7.56 1.45 9.55
CA ARG A 145 -6.36 1.81 8.79
C ARG A 145 -6.20 3.33 8.72
N GLU A 146 -4.97 3.78 8.46
CA GLU A 146 -4.67 5.20 8.26
C GLU A 146 -5.49 5.80 7.10
N ALA A 147 -5.78 7.09 7.21
CA ALA A 147 -6.42 7.85 6.13
C ALA A 147 -5.53 7.81 4.87
N GLY A 148 -6.11 7.61 3.67
CA GLY A 148 -5.34 7.49 2.43
C GLY A 148 -4.90 6.06 2.09
N SER A 149 -5.02 5.07 2.99
CA SER A 149 -4.92 3.67 2.60
C SER A 149 -6.14 3.26 1.78
N GLY A 150 -5.96 2.44 0.73
CA GLY A 150 -7.09 1.98 -0.09
C GLY A 150 -8.18 1.27 0.72
N THR A 151 -7.79 0.45 1.71
CA THR A 151 -8.72 -0.21 2.64
C THR A 151 -9.57 0.80 3.42
N ARG A 152 -8.98 1.90 3.89
CA ARG A 152 -9.71 2.95 4.61
C ARG A 152 -10.63 3.73 3.67
N LEU A 153 -10.16 4.08 2.49
CA LEU A 153 -10.98 4.77 1.48
C LEU A 153 -12.20 3.91 1.10
N TRP A 154 -12.00 2.62 0.87
CA TRP A 154 -13.09 1.68 0.63
C TRP A 154 -14.06 1.61 1.81
N PHE A 155 -13.55 1.51 3.04
CA PHE A 155 -14.38 1.43 4.25
C PHE A 155 -15.24 2.68 4.43
N ASP A 156 -14.67 3.86 4.25
CA ASP A 156 -15.39 5.13 4.38
C ASP A 156 -16.48 5.28 3.29
N ALA A 157 -16.21 4.82 2.06
CA ALA A 157 -17.20 4.75 1.00
C ALA A 157 -18.33 3.75 1.34
N GLU A 158 -17.98 2.59 1.89
CA GLU A 158 -18.96 1.57 2.30
C GLU A 158 -19.85 2.05 3.45
N LEU A 159 -19.29 2.78 4.43
CA LEU A 159 -20.09 3.42 5.49
C LEU A 159 -21.11 4.40 4.90
N LYS A 160 -20.72 5.21 3.92
CA LYS A 160 -21.64 6.13 3.22
C LYS A 160 -22.74 5.35 2.50
N ARG A 161 -22.38 4.29 1.77
CA ARG A 161 -23.33 3.41 1.06
C ARG A 161 -24.35 2.78 2.01
N LEU A 162 -23.88 2.34 3.18
CA LEU A 162 -24.70 1.72 4.23
C LEU A 162 -25.46 2.75 5.10
N LYS A 163 -25.24 4.07 4.88
CA LYS A 163 -25.78 5.16 5.69
C LYS A 163 -25.43 5.02 7.19
N MET A 164 -24.24 4.56 7.47
CA MET A 164 -23.72 4.41 8.83
C MET A 164 -22.86 5.63 9.23
N ASP A 165 -23.07 6.12 10.46
CA ASP A 165 -22.21 7.15 11.01
C ASP A 165 -20.96 6.50 11.63
N ALA A 166 -19.77 6.94 11.19
CA ALA A 166 -18.49 6.50 11.71
C ALA A 166 -18.36 6.68 13.25
N LYS A 167 -19.05 7.68 13.81
CA LYS A 167 -19.09 7.92 15.26
C LYS A 167 -19.74 6.79 16.07
N GLN A 168 -20.54 5.95 15.43
CA GLN A 168 -21.15 4.76 16.05
C GLN A 168 -20.14 3.61 16.18
N ILE A 169 -19.00 3.68 15.49
CA ILE A 169 -17.99 2.63 15.47
C ILE A 169 -16.92 2.95 16.50
N ARG A 170 -16.97 2.23 17.62
CA ARG A 170 -15.95 2.39 18.67
C ARG A 170 -14.59 1.95 18.15
N GLY A 171 -13.60 2.84 18.16
CA GLY A 171 -12.25 2.58 17.67
C GLY A 171 -12.04 2.98 16.22
N TYR A 172 -13.00 3.70 15.60
CA TYR A 172 -12.82 4.25 14.26
C TYR A 172 -11.54 5.10 14.12
N ASP A 173 -11.14 5.80 15.19
CA ASP A 173 -9.92 6.62 15.26
C ASP A 173 -8.70 5.84 15.80
N GLN A 174 -8.85 4.54 16.09
CA GLN A 174 -7.74 3.67 16.46
C GLN A 174 -7.01 3.20 15.22
N ILE A 175 -5.93 3.88 14.87
CA ILE A 175 -5.27 3.79 13.57
C ILE A 175 -4.09 2.82 13.60
N SER A 176 -3.97 2.01 12.55
CA SER A 176 -2.83 1.16 12.21
C SER A 176 -2.28 1.50 10.82
N LYS A 177 -0.97 1.36 10.63
CA LYS A 177 -0.30 1.70 9.36
C LYS A 177 -0.25 0.53 8.38
N THR A 178 -0.22 -0.71 8.87
CA THR A 178 -0.12 -1.90 8.04
C THR A 178 -1.22 -2.91 8.35
N HIS A 179 -1.47 -3.86 7.43
CA HIS A 179 -2.41 -4.95 7.69
C HIS A 179 -1.94 -5.85 8.85
N SER A 180 -0.64 -6.09 8.95
CA SER A 180 -0.06 -6.88 10.04
C SER A 180 -0.19 -6.17 11.39
N GLU A 181 0.01 -4.85 11.45
CA GLU A 181 -0.20 -4.07 12.68
C GLU A 181 -1.65 -4.15 13.15
N SER A 182 -2.62 -3.97 12.25
CA SER A 182 -4.03 -4.09 12.62
C SER A 182 -4.41 -5.51 13.06
N ALA A 183 -3.84 -6.54 12.41
CA ALA A 183 -4.02 -7.93 12.84
C ALA A 183 -3.41 -8.19 14.23
N SER A 184 -2.22 -7.66 14.51
CA SER A 184 -1.59 -7.74 15.84
C SER A 184 -2.45 -7.11 16.94
N MET A 185 -3.19 -6.03 16.63
CA MET A 185 -4.11 -5.42 17.61
C MET A 185 -5.28 -6.35 17.96
N ILE A 186 -5.75 -7.19 17.00
CA ILE A 186 -6.77 -8.21 17.27
C ILE A 186 -6.18 -9.33 18.13
N GLU A 187 -4.99 -9.82 17.78
CA GLU A 187 -4.27 -10.86 18.51
C GLU A 187 -4.01 -10.44 19.98
N ALA A 188 -3.56 -9.20 20.17
CA ALA A 188 -3.31 -8.63 21.51
C ALA A 188 -4.61 -8.27 22.28
N GLY A 189 -5.81 -8.47 21.70
CA GLY A 189 -7.07 -8.13 22.33
C GLY A 189 -7.33 -6.64 22.52
N GLN A 190 -6.60 -5.78 21.80
CA GLN A 190 -6.80 -4.33 21.79
C GLN A 190 -8.02 -3.92 20.95
N ALA A 191 -8.35 -4.70 19.93
CA ALA A 191 -9.56 -4.58 19.14
C ALA A 191 -10.22 -5.96 18.95
N ASP A 192 -11.47 -5.97 18.49
CA ASP A 192 -12.27 -7.18 18.26
C ASP A 192 -12.39 -7.50 16.77
N VAL A 193 -12.24 -6.49 15.92
CA VAL A 193 -12.31 -6.61 14.45
C VAL A 193 -11.46 -5.55 13.78
N THR A 194 -10.90 -5.89 12.62
CA THR A 194 -10.26 -4.96 11.68
C THR A 194 -10.60 -5.34 10.24
N LEU A 195 -10.36 -4.43 9.30
CA LEU A 195 -10.36 -4.71 7.86
C LEU A 195 -8.94 -4.96 7.36
N GLY A 196 -8.77 -6.00 6.56
CA GLY A 196 -7.47 -6.31 5.98
C GLY A 196 -7.49 -7.47 5.00
N ILE A 197 -6.33 -7.79 4.46
CA ILE A 197 -6.14 -8.89 3.51
C ILE A 197 -6.14 -10.24 4.22
N GLN A 198 -6.59 -11.28 3.52
CA GLN A 198 -6.65 -12.64 4.05
C GLN A 198 -5.28 -13.15 4.50
N ALA A 199 -4.21 -12.79 3.79
CA ALA A 199 -2.85 -13.15 4.17
C ALA A 199 -2.46 -12.66 5.58
N ALA A 200 -2.85 -11.45 5.96
CA ALA A 200 -2.59 -10.93 7.30
C ALA A 200 -3.35 -11.73 8.38
N ALA A 201 -4.60 -12.12 8.10
CA ALA A 201 -5.35 -12.99 8.99
C ALA A 201 -4.64 -14.35 9.18
N HIS A 202 -4.17 -14.93 8.08
CA HIS A 202 -3.44 -16.21 8.11
C HIS A 202 -2.14 -16.11 8.91
N GLN A 203 -1.32 -15.08 8.68
CA GLN A 203 -0.06 -14.86 9.39
C GLN A 203 -0.24 -14.69 10.92
N HIS A 204 -1.37 -14.10 11.34
CA HIS A 204 -1.68 -13.84 12.74
C HIS A 204 -2.66 -14.86 13.34
N HIS A 205 -2.91 -15.99 12.65
CA HIS A 205 -3.81 -17.06 13.12
C HIS A 205 -5.21 -16.56 13.52
N LEU A 206 -5.73 -15.58 12.77
CA LEU A 206 -7.04 -14.99 12.99
C LEU A 206 -8.09 -15.64 12.06
N ASP A 207 -9.36 -15.65 12.50
CA ASP A 207 -10.46 -15.98 11.62
C ASP A 207 -10.71 -14.85 10.62
N PHE A 208 -11.09 -15.22 9.41
CA PHE A 208 -11.30 -14.31 8.31
C PHE A 208 -12.70 -14.44 7.72
N ILE A 209 -13.38 -13.30 7.54
CA ILE A 209 -14.70 -13.22 6.89
C ILE A 209 -14.50 -12.43 5.59
N PRO A 210 -14.52 -13.08 4.41
CA PRO A 210 -14.29 -12.40 3.14
C PRO A 210 -15.41 -11.42 2.82
N LEU A 211 -15.04 -10.26 2.25
CA LEU A 211 -15.99 -9.22 1.84
C LEU A 211 -15.92 -8.94 0.34
N PHE A 212 -14.73 -8.77 -0.22
CA PHE A 212 -14.53 -8.43 -1.63
C PHE A 212 -13.11 -8.78 -2.09
N GLU A 213 -12.91 -8.78 -3.40
CA GLU A 213 -11.57 -8.79 -4.00
C GLU A 213 -11.18 -7.38 -4.42
N GLU A 214 -9.94 -6.99 -4.14
CA GLU A 214 -9.36 -5.75 -4.61
C GLU A 214 -8.28 -6.02 -5.64
N ARG A 215 -8.14 -5.12 -6.63
CA ARG A 215 -7.03 -5.13 -7.56
C ARG A 215 -5.91 -4.25 -7.01
N TYR A 216 -4.73 -4.82 -6.91
CA TYR A 216 -3.51 -4.13 -6.52
C TYR A 216 -2.63 -3.95 -7.75
N ASP A 217 -2.40 -2.70 -8.13
CA ASP A 217 -1.59 -2.34 -9.29
C ASP A 217 -0.28 -1.67 -8.87
N LEU A 218 0.75 -1.88 -9.68
CA LEU A 218 1.92 -1.02 -9.72
C LEU A 218 1.64 0.15 -10.66
N VAL A 219 1.97 1.35 -10.24
CA VAL A 219 1.80 2.59 -10.99
C VAL A 219 3.17 3.09 -11.41
N LEU A 220 3.42 3.18 -12.73
CA LEU A 220 4.72 3.36 -13.33
C LEU A 220 4.69 4.53 -14.32
N PRO A 221 5.46 5.60 -14.11
CA PRO A 221 5.73 6.55 -15.16
C PRO A 221 6.52 5.87 -16.29
N ARG A 222 6.09 6.06 -17.54
CA ARG A 222 6.71 5.39 -18.71
C ARG A 222 8.18 5.71 -18.90
N GLU A 223 8.64 6.85 -18.45
CA GLU A 223 10.05 7.23 -18.45
C GLU A 223 10.94 6.30 -17.60
N ASN A 224 10.34 5.56 -16.66
CA ASN A 224 11.03 4.61 -15.79
C ASN A 224 11.00 3.17 -16.32
N GLU A 225 10.35 2.88 -17.44
CA GLU A 225 10.10 1.52 -17.95
C GLU A 225 11.40 0.72 -18.15
N GLU A 226 12.46 1.33 -18.70
CA GLU A 226 13.74 0.65 -18.90
C GLU A 226 14.38 0.17 -17.59
N PHE A 227 14.26 0.95 -16.52
CA PHE A 227 14.81 0.59 -15.20
C PHE A 227 14.10 -0.57 -14.55
N ILE A 228 12.80 -0.74 -14.84
CA ILE A 228 11.95 -1.72 -14.21
C ILE A 228 11.60 -2.90 -15.13
N SER A 229 12.16 -2.94 -16.35
CA SER A 229 11.97 -4.05 -17.29
C SER A 229 12.19 -5.43 -16.63
N PRO A 230 13.22 -5.68 -15.80
CA PRO A 230 13.37 -6.97 -15.13
C PRO A 230 12.20 -7.30 -14.18
N LEU A 231 11.56 -6.28 -13.59
CA LEU A 231 10.35 -6.46 -12.79
C LEU A 231 9.18 -6.88 -13.69
N LEU A 232 8.94 -6.15 -14.77
CA LEU A 232 7.85 -6.43 -15.71
C LEU A 232 7.98 -7.83 -16.32
N ASP A 233 9.20 -8.21 -16.72
CA ASP A 233 9.51 -9.54 -17.24
C ASP A 233 9.17 -10.63 -16.20
N TYR A 234 9.54 -10.40 -14.93
CA TYR A 234 9.24 -11.36 -13.86
C TYR A 234 7.75 -11.55 -13.62
N LEU A 235 6.97 -10.48 -13.63
CA LEU A 235 5.51 -10.54 -13.44
C LEU A 235 4.81 -11.41 -14.50
N GLN A 236 5.39 -11.57 -15.70
CA GLN A 236 4.87 -12.39 -16.76
C GLN A 236 5.19 -13.87 -16.60
N THR A 237 6.10 -14.25 -15.68
CA THR A 237 6.58 -15.64 -15.55
C THR A 237 5.59 -16.55 -14.84
N ALA A 238 5.62 -17.83 -15.18
CA ALA A 238 4.90 -18.87 -14.43
C ALA A 238 5.44 -18.99 -12.99
N ALA A 239 6.72 -18.71 -12.75
CA ALA A 239 7.33 -18.74 -11.44
C ALA A 239 6.66 -17.72 -10.51
N PHE A 240 6.53 -16.46 -10.95
CA PHE A 240 5.84 -15.43 -10.18
C PHE A 240 4.39 -15.80 -9.86
N ARG A 241 3.64 -16.29 -10.87
CA ARG A 241 2.24 -16.71 -10.67
C ARG A 241 2.10 -17.84 -9.65
N ASN A 242 3.02 -18.82 -9.68
CA ASN A 242 3.00 -19.93 -8.73
C ASN A 242 3.32 -19.44 -7.30
N GLU A 243 4.32 -18.57 -7.14
CA GLU A 243 4.68 -18.00 -5.85
C GLU A 243 3.51 -17.15 -5.29
N LEU A 244 2.90 -16.30 -6.14
CA LEU A 244 1.78 -15.47 -5.75
C LEU A 244 0.56 -16.31 -5.32
N ASN A 245 0.23 -17.36 -6.06
CA ASN A 245 -0.89 -18.24 -5.73
C ASN A 245 -0.65 -19.10 -4.47
N SER A 246 0.60 -19.21 -4.00
CA SER A 246 0.91 -19.82 -2.71
C SER A 246 0.58 -18.90 -1.51
N LEU A 247 0.42 -17.61 -1.75
CA LEU A 247 0.03 -16.65 -0.73
C LEU A 247 -1.48 -16.71 -0.50
N THR A 248 -1.89 -16.89 0.74
CA THR A 248 -3.31 -17.01 1.10
C THR A 248 -4.09 -15.76 0.70
N GLY A 249 -5.13 -15.93 -0.12
CA GLY A 249 -6.01 -14.85 -0.56
C GLY A 249 -5.46 -13.99 -1.70
N TYR A 250 -4.41 -14.45 -2.38
CA TYR A 250 -3.90 -13.84 -3.61
C TYR A 250 -4.34 -14.63 -4.84
N ASN A 251 -4.55 -13.91 -5.94
CA ASN A 251 -4.93 -14.46 -7.23
C ASN A 251 -4.10 -13.78 -8.32
N SER A 252 -3.35 -14.58 -9.09
CA SER A 252 -2.43 -14.14 -10.13
C SER A 252 -3.04 -14.12 -11.54
N THR A 253 -4.34 -14.37 -11.72
CA THR A 253 -4.96 -14.57 -13.03
C THR A 253 -4.68 -13.42 -13.99
N HIS A 254 -4.67 -12.19 -13.50
CA HIS A 254 -4.44 -10.97 -14.27
C HIS A 254 -3.07 -10.30 -13.98
N SER A 255 -2.17 -10.99 -13.27
CA SER A 255 -0.85 -10.42 -12.95
C SER A 255 -0.07 -10.16 -14.23
N GLY A 256 0.52 -8.97 -14.30
CA GLY A 256 1.26 -8.49 -15.47
C GLY A 256 0.40 -7.88 -16.58
N GLU A 257 -0.94 -7.81 -16.43
CA GLU A 257 -1.79 -7.03 -17.36
C GLU A 257 -1.52 -5.53 -17.22
N GLN A 258 -1.47 -4.85 -18.36
CA GLN A 258 -1.07 -3.45 -18.48
C GLN A 258 -2.23 -2.57 -18.95
N ILE A 259 -2.38 -1.40 -18.34
CA ILE A 259 -3.34 -0.37 -18.74
C ILE A 259 -2.56 0.93 -18.92
N PHE A 260 -2.57 1.46 -20.12
CA PHE A 260 -1.92 2.73 -20.46
C PHE A 260 -2.89 3.91 -20.22
N LEU A 261 -2.42 4.94 -19.48
CA LEU A 261 -3.21 6.11 -19.09
C LEU A 261 -2.62 7.40 -19.65
#